data_30c08ba497e165a46f18dfe3b2325b99
#
_entry.id   30c08ba497e165a46f18dfe3b2325b99
#
_cell.length_a   1.000
_cell.length_b   1.000
_cell.length_c   1.000
_cell.angle_alpha   90.00
_cell.angle_beta   90.00
_cell.angle_gamma   90.00
#
_symmetry.space_group_name_H-M   'P 1'
#
loop_
_entity.id
_entity.type
_entity.pdbx_description
1 polymer ?
#
loop_
_entity_poly.entity_id
_entity_poly.type
_entity_poly.pdbx_seq_one_letter_code
_entity_poly.pdbx_strand_id
1 'polypeptide(L)'
;MEILKTLAVALSMGSLAGLNLYLTVFVSGLALRFEWLTLPAPLHGLEALAHPVVIALAGILYLFEFFADKIPWVDTAWDSVHTFIRPVGAAAIAMAAIGEVHPAFEVTAALLAGSMALSSHLAKAGTRLVANTSPEPITNIGLSLAEDAIVLGGLSLIAWSPLVALGIAAVAFIAIIAIFPMLLRSIRRHLWFAWRKLKCPADDKKPNAPETSLPAKWDTLLRRSHSNKNAVDWALPCVTGKGSLLSPNIHGWLVRLYGDSQEIQFIGRTWWGSTFATIDFRNSTVTSHSGFMADRISIRHREGAPRQIFDFDHLYSKAAAIALETLQGPIESSEILE
;
A
#
# COMPACT_ATOMS: atom_id res chain seq x y z
N MET A 1 18.79 -0.76 32.84
CA MET A 1 18.03 -1.96 32.39
C MET A 1 16.54 -1.76 32.52
N GLU A 2 16.03 -1.22 33.62
CA GLU A 2 14.60 -0.97 33.88
C GLU A 2 13.99 -0.01 32.83
N ILE A 3 14.57 1.17 32.63
CA ILE A 3 14.10 2.17 31.65
C ILE A 3 13.99 1.58 30.24
N LEU A 4 14.96 0.75 29.85
CA LEU A 4 14.94 0.12 28.51
C LEU A 4 13.78 -0.88 28.39
N LYS A 5 13.49 -1.66 29.45
CA LYS A 5 12.34 -2.57 29.45
C LYS A 5 11.01 -1.81 29.41
N THR A 6 10.87 -0.72 30.17
CA THR A 6 9.69 0.15 30.16
C THR A 6 9.46 0.73 28.78
N LEU A 7 10.50 1.25 28.15
CA LEU A 7 10.44 1.75 26.79
C LEU A 7 10.08 0.64 25.78
N ALA A 8 10.63 -0.58 26.00
CA ALA A 8 10.32 -1.73 25.16
C ALA A 8 8.83 -2.09 25.21
N VAL A 9 8.24 -2.12 26.41
CA VAL A 9 6.79 -2.35 26.58
C VAL A 9 6.00 -1.24 25.89
N ALA A 10 6.32 0.02 26.16
CA ALA A 10 5.60 1.17 25.59
C ALA A 10 5.58 1.18 24.05
N LEU A 11 6.75 1.00 23.43
CA LEU A 11 6.87 1.03 21.97
C LEU A 11 6.26 -0.22 21.30
N SER A 12 6.44 -1.39 21.93
CA SER A 12 5.83 -2.62 21.40
C SER A 12 4.31 -2.58 21.48
N MET A 13 3.74 -2.14 22.61
CA MET A 13 2.29 -1.92 22.73
C MET A 13 1.79 -0.87 21.74
N GLY A 14 2.54 0.22 21.55
CA GLY A 14 2.22 1.24 20.53
C GLY A 14 2.16 0.64 19.13
N SER A 15 3.10 -0.22 18.75
CA SER A 15 3.08 -0.91 17.46
C SER A 15 1.85 -1.80 17.28
N LEU A 16 1.47 -2.57 18.31
CA LEU A 16 0.27 -3.43 18.30
C LEU A 16 -1.01 -2.63 18.28
N ALA A 17 -1.08 -1.51 19.02
CA ALA A 17 -2.21 -0.58 19.01
C ALA A 17 -2.46 0.01 17.61
N GLY A 18 -1.43 0.12 16.79
CA GLY A 18 -1.56 0.50 15.39
C GLY A 18 -2.28 -0.53 14.53
N LEU A 19 -2.19 -1.82 14.85
CA LEU A 19 -2.92 -2.90 14.16
C LEU A 19 -4.36 -3.01 14.69
N ASN A 20 -4.52 -3.15 16.01
CA ASN A 20 -5.80 -3.17 16.69
C ASN A 20 -5.69 -2.55 18.09
N LEU A 21 -6.09 -1.28 18.20
CA LEU A 21 -6.00 -0.53 19.46
C LEU A 21 -6.87 -1.14 20.54
N TYR A 22 -8.11 -1.43 20.21
CA TYR A 22 -9.10 -1.87 21.19
C TYR A 22 -8.82 -3.28 21.69
N LEU A 23 -8.38 -4.19 20.82
CA LEU A 23 -7.93 -5.52 21.24
C LEU A 23 -6.70 -5.43 22.16
N THR A 24 -5.73 -4.55 21.83
CA THR A 24 -4.53 -4.33 22.65
C THR A 24 -4.91 -3.86 24.05
N VAL A 25 -5.79 -2.85 24.16
CA VAL A 25 -6.26 -2.33 25.44
C VAL A 25 -7.10 -3.36 26.20
N PHE A 26 -8.04 -4.01 25.52
CA PHE A 26 -8.96 -4.98 26.10
C PHE A 26 -8.22 -6.18 26.71
N VAL A 27 -7.34 -6.82 25.95
CA VAL A 27 -6.60 -8.00 26.40
C VAL A 27 -5.59 -7.65 27.50
N SER A 28 -4.87 -6.52 27.34
CA SER A 28 -3.97 -6.04 28.40
C SER A 28 -4.72 -5.72 29.68
N GLY A 29 -5.88 -5.05 29.57
CA GLY A 29 -6.74 -4.75 30.72
C GLY A 29 -7.23 -5.99 31.44
N LEU A 30 -7.69 -7.02 30.69
CA LEU A 30 -8.10 -8.31 31.26
C LEU A 30 -6.92 -9.02 31.94
N ALA A 31 -5.75 -9.07 31.29
CA ALA A 31 -4.56 -9.73 31.85
C ALA A 31 -4.13 -9.10 33.16
N LEU A 32 -4.21 -7.77 33.27
CA LEU A 32 -3.92 -7.06 34.54
C LEU A 32 -5.04 -7.27 35.56
N ARG A 33 -6.30 -7.21 35.17
CA ARG A 33 -7.45 -7.35 36.08
C ARG A 33 -7.54 -8.72 36.73
N PHE A 34 -7.21 -9.77 35.99
CA PHE A 34 -7.23 -11.15 36.50
C PHE A 34 -5.87 -11.62 36.97
N GLU A 35 -4.90 -10.70 37.16
CA GLU A 35 -3.56 -10.99 37.66
C GLU A 35 -2.78 -12.05 36.88
N TRP A 36 -3.14 -12.22 35.56
CA TRP A 36 -2.37 -13.09 34.67
C TRP A 36 -1.00 -12.48 34.36
N LEU A 37 -0.88 -11.17 34.55
CA LEU A 37 0.34 -10.41 34.38
C LEU A 37 0.51 -9.47 35.58
N THR A 38 1.66 -9.55 36.23
CA THR A 38 2.07 -8.61 37.28
C THR A 38 3.02 -7.57 36.70
N LEU A 39 2.73 -6.28 36.91
CA LEU A 39 3.56 -5.19 36.40
C LEU A 39 4.70 -4.89 37.39
N PRO A 40 5.95 -4.74 36.92
CA PRO A 40 7.01 -4.11 37.69
C PRO A 40 6.65 -2.67 38.06
N ALA A 41 7.17 -2.17 39.17
CA ALA A 41 6.90 -0.80 39.64
C ALA A 41 6.95 0.33 38.59
N PRO A 42 7.90 0.33 37.63
CA PRO A 42 7.93 1.36 36.61
C PRO A 42 6.73 1.37 35.64
N LEU A 43 5.93 0.29 35.58
CA LEU A 43 4.81 0.12 34.67
C LEU A 43 3.44 0.26 35.36
N HIS A 44 3.39 0.68 36.65
CA HIS A 44 2.13 0.80 37.41
C HIS A 44 1.10 1.73 36.76
N GLY A 45 1.52 2.71 35.91
CA GLY A 45 0.58 3.53 35.18
C GLY A 45 -0.32 2.76 34.19
N LEU A 46 0.12 1.57 33.75
CA LEU A 46 -0.71 0.68 32.91
C LEU A 46 -1.85 0.01 33.70
N GLU A 47 -1.86 0.06 35.02
CA GLU A 47 -2.98 -0.45 35.85
C GLU A 47 -4.29 0.25 35.53
N ALA A 48 -4.24 1.48 34.97
CA ALA A 48 -5.41 2.18 34.47
C ALA A 48 -6.18 1.36 33.41
N LEU A 49 -5.51 0.52 32.65
CA LEU A 49 -6.14 -0.37 31.67
C LEU A 49 -7.00 -1.46 32.34
N ALA A 50 -6.68 -1.84 33.58
CA ALA A 50 -7.43 -2.84 34.38
C ALA A 50 -8.76 -2.30 34.92
N HIS A 51 -9.05 -0.99 34.72
CA HIS A 51 -10.30 -0.41 35.19
C HIS A 51 -11.47 -0.99 34.44
N PRO A 52 -12.56 -1.45 35.11
CA PRO A 52 -13.69 -2.15 34.47
C PRO A 52 -14.34 -1.37 33.32
N VAL A 53 -14.42 -0.04 33.45
CA VAL A 53 -14.99 0.84 32.40
C VAL A 53 -14.09 0.84 31.16
N VAL A 54 -12.76 0.86 31.31
CA VAL A 54 -11.81 0.83 30.20
C VAL A 54 -11.91 -0.52 29.46
N ILE A 55 -11.94 -1.63 30.23
CA ILE A 55 -12.09 -2.97 29.66
C ILE A 55 -13.43 -3.11 28.91
N ALA A 56 -14.54 -2.67 29.52
CA ALA A 56 -15.86 -2.76 28.91
C ALA A 56 -15.93 -1.91 27.60
N LEU A 57 -15.44 -0.68 27.64
CA LEU A 57 -15.42 0.20 26.46
C LEU A 57 -14.53 -0.38 25.37
N ALA A 58 -13.31 -0.81 25.71
CA ALA A 58 -12.38 -1.41 24.74
C ALA A 58 -12.97 -2.69 24.14
N GLY A 59 -13.63 -3.54 24.94
CA GLY A 59 -14.28 -4.75 24.45
C GLY A 59 -15.43 -4.45 23.48
N ILE A 60 -16.28 -3.46 23.77
CA ILE A 60 -17.38 -3.03 22.88
C ILE A 60 -16.79 -2.48 21.57
N LEU A 61 -15.80 -1.61 21.63
CA LEU A 61 -15.17 -1.03 20.46
C LEU A 61 -14.41 -2.06 19.64
N TYR A 62 -13.80 -3.06 20.29
CA TYR A 62 -13.20 -4.19 19.59
C TYR A 62 -14.24 -5.01 18.84
N LEU A 63 -15.42 -5.26 19.42
CA LEU A 63 -16.49 -5.95 18.69
C LEU A 63 -16.94 -5.18 17.45
N PHE A 64 -17.09 -3.85 17.54
CA PHE A 64 -17.38 -3.03 16.37
C PHE A 64 -16.29 -3.13 15.31
N GLU A 65 -15.02 -3.03 15.70
CA GLU A 65 -13.88 -3.18 14.79
C GLU A 65 -13.86 -4.58 14.16
N PHE A 66 -14.06 -5.63 14.96
CA PHE A 66 -14.07 -7.01 14.50
C PHE A 66 -15.13 -7.26 13.41
N PHE A 67 -16.33 -6.67 13.52
CA PHE A 67 -17.34 -6.79 12.49
C PHE A 67 -17.09 -5.87 11.30
N ALA A 68 -16.68 -4.63 11.54
CA ALA A 68 -16.34 -3.68 10.48
C ALA A 68 -15.24 -4.21 9.54
N ASP A 69 -14.24 -4.84 10.11
CA ASP A 69 -13.09 -5.41 9.40
C ASP A 69 -13.45 -6.55 8.44
N LYS A 70 -14.64 -7.14 8.55
CA LYS A 70 -15.11 -8.25 7.69
C LYS A 70 -15.96 -7.79 6.52
N ILE A 71 -16.35 -6.51 6.50
CA ILE A 71 -17.23 -5.95 5.48
C ILE A 71 -16.38 -5.01 4.59
N PRO A 72 -16.14 -5.39 3.31
CA PRO A 72 -15.42 -4.52 2.38
C PRO A 72 -16.01 -3.11 2.33
N TRP A 73 -15.16 -2.11 2.26
CA TRP A 73 -15.46 -0.68 2.28
C TRP A 73 -15.88 -0.12 3.65
N VAL A 74 -16.56 -0.89 4.53
CA VAL A 74 -16.81 -0.50 5.91
C VAL A 74 -15.51 -0.47 6.69
N ASP A 75 -14.65 -1.47 6.49
CA ASP A 75 -13.27 -1.50 6.99
C ASP A 75 -12.48 -0.27 6.58
N THR A 76 -12.55 0.14 5.31
CA THR A 76 -11.86 1.33 4.81
C THR A 76 -12.36 2.62 5.45
N ALA A 77 -13.68 2.74 5.66
CA ALA A 77 -14.26 3.89 6.36
C ALA A 77 -13.83 3.91 7.84
N TRP A 78 -13.87 2.76 8.51
CA TRP A 78 -13.42 2.59 9.89
C TRP A 78 -11.93 2.95 10.04
N ASP A 79 -11.08 2.40 9.20
CA ASP A 79 -9.65 2.68 9.19
C ASP A 79 -9.33 4.16 8.92
N SER A 80 -10.13 4.85 8.12
CA SER A 80 -9.95 6.29 7.84
C SER A 80 -10.09 7.14 9.11
N VAL A 81 -11.07 6.83 9.96
CA VAL A 81 -11.26 7.48 11.27
C VAL A 81 -10.12 7.10 12.22
N HIS A 82 -9.74 5.82 12.23
CA HIS A 82 -8.72 5.28 13.13
C HIS A 82 -7.28 5.69 12.76
N THR A 83 -7.07 6.30 11.60
CA THR A 83 -5.79 6.94 11.23
C THR A 83 -5.36 8.01 12.25
N PHE A 84 -6.33 8.65 12.91
CA PHE A 84 -6.07 9.64 13.96
C PHE A 84 -6.19 9.06 15.37
N ILE A 85 -7.12 8.14 15.59
CA ILE A 85 -7.40 7.58 16.93
C ILE A 85 -6.26 6.69 17.40
N ARG A 86 -5.72 5.81 16.56
CA ARG A 86 -4.70 4.84 16.94
C ARG A 86 -3.37 5.46 17.37
N PRO A 87 -2.78 6.44 16.63
CA PRO A 87 -1.55 7.09 17.09
C PRO A 87 -1.72 7.82 18.43
N VAL A 88 -2.88 8.47 18.65
CA VAL A 88 -3.18 9.16 19.93
C VAL A 88 -3.34 8.15 21.05
N GLY A 89 -4.08 7.06 20.83
CA GLY A 89 -4.23 5.98 21.81
C GLY A 89 -2.91 5.31 22.16
N ALA A 90 -2.06 5.04 21.17
CA ALA A 90 -0.72 4.48 21.37
C ALA A 90 0.19 5.43 22.16
N ALA A 91 0.15 6.72 21.89
CA ALA A 91 0.87 7.73 22.65
C ALA A 91 0.40 7.75 24.11
N ALA A 92 -0.91 7.69 24.36
CA ALA A 92 -1.47 7.64 25.72
C ALA A 92 -1.05 6.37 26.47
N ILE A 93 -1.05 5.19 25.81
CA ILE A 93 -0.53 3.93 26.40
C ILE A 93 0.95 4.07 26.74
N ALA A 94 1.75 4.68 25.86
CA ALA A 94 3.18 4.86 26.12
C ALA A 94 3.44 5.80 27.29
N MET A 95 2.69 6.90 27.40
CA MET A 95 2.77 7.81 28.55
C MET A 95 2.41 7.09 29.85
N ALA A 96 1.32 6.32 29.86
CA ALA A 96 0.94 5.50 31.02
C ALA A 96 2.01 4.46 31.37
N ALA A 97 2.62 3.81 30.37
CA ALA A 97 3.66 2.80 30.61
C ALA A 97 4.94 3.38 31.20
N ILE A 98 5.31 4.61 30.85
CA ILE A 98 6.58 5.21 31.29
C ILE A 98 6.48 5.76 32.71
N GLY A 99 5.28 6.17 33.15
CA GLY A 99 5.05 6.72 34.48
C GLY A 99 5.78 8.04 34.71
N GLU A 100 6.11 8.34 35.98
CA GLU A 100 6.75 9.59 36.36
C GLU A 100 8.26 9.56 36.09
N VAL A 101 8.63 10.03 34.88
CA VAL A 101 10.01 10.28 34.47
C VAL A 101 10.17 11.72 33.97
N HIS A 102 11.38 12.08 33.54
CA HIS A 102 11.60 13.40 32.97
C HIS A 102 10.66 13.67 31.77
N PRO A 103 9.92 14.80 31.75
CA PRO A 103 8.89 15.08 30.73
C PRO A 103 9.37 14.97 29.28
N ALA A 104 10.63 15.30 28.99
CA ALA A 104 11.19 15.16 27.66
C ALA A 104 11.26 13.68 27.21
N PHE A 105 11.50 12.75 28.13
CA PHE A 105 11.54 11.31 27.83
C PHE A 105 10.12 10.78 27.57
N GLU A 106 9.16 11.21 28.39
CA GLU A 106 7.74 10.85 28.24
C GLU A 106 7.21 11.30 26.86
N VAL A 107 7.42 12.56 26.50
CA VAL A 107 7.01 13.09 25.18
C VAL A 107 7.70 12.36 24.03
N THR A 108 8.99 12.08 24.17
CA THR A 108 9.74 11.34 23.12
C THR A 108 9.18 9.94 22.91
N ALA A 109 8.89 9.23 23.98
CA ALA A 109 8.33 7.87 23.89
C ALA A 109 6.90 7.88 23.33
N ALA A 110 6.08 8.86 23.71
CA ALA A 110 4.74 9.06 23.15
C ALA A 110 4.78 9.32 21.65
N LEU A 111 5.70 10.19 21.18
CA LEU A 111 5.89 10.46 19.76
C LEU A 111 6.37 9.22 18.99
N LEU A 112 7.30 8.47 19.56
CA LEU A 112 7.80 7.22 18.94
C LEU A 112 6.69 6.17 18.86
N ALA A 113 5.97 5.92 19.95
CA ALA A 113 4.86 4.96 19.99
C ALA A 113 3.73 5.35 19.02
N GLY A 114 3.35 6.63 18.99
CA GLY A 114 2.37 7.15 18.04
C GLY A 114 2.81 7.00 16.59
N SER A 115 4.10 7.24 16.30
CA SER A 115 4.67 7.05 14.96
C SER A 115 4.70 5.57 14.54
N MET A 116 5.05 4.67 15.45
CA MET A 116 5.00 3.22 15.21
C MET A 116 3.56 2.75 14.98
N ALA A 117 2.61 3.22 15.80
CA ALA A 117 1.19 2.93 15.62
C ALA A 117 0.67 3.43 14.26
N LEU A 118 0.99 4.66 13.89
CA LEU A 118 0.61 5.21 12.59
C LEU A 118 1.16 4.37 11.44
N SER A 119 2.42 3.95 11.53
CA SER A 119 3.06 3.12 10.50
C SER A 119 2.41 1.75 10.37
N SER A 120 2.15 1.06 11.49
CA SER A 120 1.45 -0.23 11.53
C SER A 120 0.02 -0.09 10.98
N HIS A 121 -0.69 0.97 11.36
CA HIS A 121 -2.03 1.27 10.87
C HIS A 121 -2.06 1.54 9.36
N LEU A 122 -1.14 2.36 8.85
CA LEU A 122 -1.06 2.65 7.41
C LEU A 122 -0.73 1.40 6.60
N ALA A 123 0.08 0.48 7.14
CA ALA A 123 0.34 -0.82 6.52
C ALA A 123 -0.95 -1.66 6.47
N LYS A 124 -1.70 -1.76 7.58
CA LYS A 124 -3.01 -2.42 7.65
C LYS A 124 -3.99 -1.83 6.63
N ALA A 125 -4.27 -0.54 6.71
CA ALA A 125 -5.22 0.16 5.84
C ALA A 125 -4.81 0.07 4.36
N GLY A 126 -3.52 0.17 4.06
CA GLY A 126 -2.99 0.03 2.71
C GLY A 126 -3.16 -1.37 2.13
N THR A 127 -2.94 -2.43 2.91
CA THR A 127 -3.16 -3.81 2.48
C THR A 127 -4.64 -4.10 2.24
N ARG A 128 -5.54 -3.60 3.10
CA ARG A 128 -7.00 -3.72 2.95
C ARG A 128 -7.51 -2.96 1.74
N LEU A 129 -7.04 -1.75 1.49
CA LEU A 129 -7.42 -1.00 0.30
C LEU A 129 -7.06 -1.75 -0.99
N VAL A 130 -5.90 -2.42 -1.01
CA VAL A 130 -5.49 -3.27 -2.14
C VAL A 130 -6.35 -4.54 -2.22
N ALA A 131 -6.68 -5.18 -1.10
CA ALA A 131 -7.56 -6.35 -1.05
C ALA A 131 -8.97 -6.02 -1.56
N ASN A 132 -9.52 -4.88 -1.19
CA ASN A 132 -10.85 -4.41 -1.61
C ASN A 132 -10.96 -4.08 -3.11
N THR A 133 -9.85 -4.02 -3.85
CA THR A 133 -9.90 -3.90 -5.32
C THR A 133 -10.30 -5.21 -6.00
N SER A 134 -10.19 -6.35 -5.31
CA SER A 134 -10.76 -7.64 -5.68
C SER A 134 -11.65 -8.08 -4.50
N PRO A 135 -12.93 -7.66 -4.47
CA PRO A 135 -13.75 -7.72 -3.26
C PRO A 135 -14.19 -9.14 -2.92
N GLU A 136 -13.24 -9.95 -2.46
CA GLU A 136 -13.48 -11.28 -1.91
C GLU A 136 -13.61 -11.21 -0.39
N PRO A 137 -14.79 -11.49 0.20
CA PRO A 137 -14.98 -11.44 1.66
C PRO A 137 -13.99 -12.32 2.44
N ILE A 138 -13.56 -13.44 1.85
CA ILE A 138 -12.65 -14.41 2.48
C ILE A 138 -11.28 -13.77 2.75
N THR A 139 -10.76 -12.95 1.84
CA THR A 139 -9.48 -12.26 2.02
C THR A 139 -9.52 -11.30 3.21
N ASN A 140 -10.59 -10.51 3.34
CA ASN A 140 -10.76 -9.57 4.45
C ASN A 140 -10.91 -10.28 5.80
N ILE A 141 -11.65 -11.39 5.84
CA ILE A 141 -11.77 -12.21 7.05
C ILE A 141 -10.41 -12.78 7.45
N GLY A 142 -9.65 -13.32 6.50
CA GLY A 142 -8.31 -13.86 6.73
C GLY A 142 -7.34 -12.81 7.26
N LEU A 143 -7.34 -11.61 6.68
CA LEU A 143 -6.51 -10.48 7.15
C LEU A 143 -6.88 -10.07 8.57
N SER A 144 -8.18 -9.92 8.87
CA SER A 144 -8.67 -9.57 10.21
C SER A 144 -8.21 -10.57 11.28
N LEU A 145 -8.37 -11.85 11.02
CA LEU A 145 -7.95 -12.90 11.96
C LEU A 145 -6.43 -12.95 12.13
N ALA A 146 -5.67 -12.71 11.07
CA ALA A 146 -4.20 -12.64 11.15
C ALA A 146 -3.74 -11.43 11.98
N GLU A 147 -4.38 -10.27 11.81
CA GLU A 147 -4.09 -9.07 12.60
C GLU A 147 -4.36 -9.30 14.09
N ASP A 148 -5.51 -9.88 14.43
CA ASP A 148 -5.85 -10.22 15.81
C ASP A 148 -4.86 -11.24 16.42
N ALA A 149 -4.47 -12.26 15.65
CA ALA A 149 -3.45 -13.24 16.08
C ALA A 149 -2.08 -12.58 16.32
N ILE A 150 -1.67 -11.62 15.48
CA ILE A 150 -0.43 -10.85 15.66
C ILE A 150 -0.51 -10.02 16.93
N VAL A 151 -1.64 -9.38 17.24
CA VAL A 151 -1.81 -8.60 18.48
C VAL A 151 -1.73 -9.50 19.70
N LEU A 152 -2.47 -10.61 19.72
CA LEU A 152 -2.45 -11.55 20.85
C LEU A 152 -1.07 -12.18 21.05
N GLY A 153 -0.43 -12.61 19.98
CA GLY A 153 0.94 -13.15 20.02
C GLY A 153 1.97 -12.11 20.45
N GLY A 154 1.82 -10.87 19.98
CA GLY A 154 2.67 -9.75 20.36
C GLY A 154 2.55 -9.38 21.84
N LEU A 155 1.32 -9.34 22.38
CA LEU A 155 1.10 -9.12 23.83
C LEU A 155 1.70 -10.24 24.68
N SER A 156 1.53 -11.49 24.24
CA SER A 156 2.15 -12.66 24.91
C SER A 156 3.68 -12.56 24.87
N LEU A 157 4.24 -12.08 23.76
CA LEU A 157 5.69 -11.87 23.64
C LEU A 157 6.20 -10.73 24.50
N ILE A 158 5.45 -9.64 24.65
CA ILE A 158 5.77 -8.53 25.56
C ILE A 158 5.82 -9.06 27.00
N ALA A 159 4.85 -9.88 27.40
CA ALA A 159 4.80 -10.48 28.71
C ALA A 159 6.00 -11.42 28.98
N TRP A 160 6.41 -12.19 27.97
CA TRP A 160 7.56 -13.10 28.08
C TRP A 160 8.91 -12.39 28.04
N SER A 161 9.11 -11.50 27.06
CA SER A 161 10.36 -10.76 26.86
C SER A 161 10.14 -9.42 26.12
N PRO A 162 10.01 -8.31 26.86
CA PRO A 162 9.79 -7.00 26.25
C PRO A 162 10.87 -6.58 25.24
N LEU A 163 12.13 -6.97 25.49
CA LEU A 163 13.24 -6.62 24.58
C LEU A 163 13.17 -7.36 23.25
N VAL A 164 12.75 -8.63 23.26
CA VAL A 164 12.53 -9.40 22.03
C VAL A 164 11.34 -8.81 21.27
N ALA A 165 10.27 -8.47 21.97
CA ALA A 165 9.10 -7.80 21.38
C ALA A 165 9.48 -6.47 20.70
N LEU A 166 10.29 -5.63 21.38
CA LEU A 166 10.81 -4.40 20.82
C LEU A 166 11.67 -4.66 19.56
N GLY A 167 12.54 -5.66 19.59
CA GLY A 167 13.37 -6.04 18.45
C GLY A 167 12.52 -6.40 17.23
N ILE A 168 11.49 -7.22 17.42
CA ILE A 168 10.54 -7.58 16.35
C ILE A 168 9.74 -6.37 15.87
N ALA A 169 9.22 -5.54 16.79
CA ALA A 169 8.50 -4.32 16.45
C ALA A 169 9.37 -3.32 15.66
N ALA A 170 10.65 -3.17 16.04
CA ALA A 170 11.59 -2.32 15.33
C ALA A 170 11.90 -2.85 13.92
N VAL A 171 12.11 -4.15 13.77
CA VAL A 171 12.31 -4.77 12.43
C VAL A 171 11.06 -4.60 11.57
N ALA A 172 9.87 -4.83 12.13
CA ALA A 172 8.61 -4.62 11.43
C ALA A 172 8.44 -3.15 11.01
N PHE A 173 8.74 -2.21 11.89
CA PHE A 173 8.69 -0.77 11.61
C PHE A 173 9.61 -0.36 10.46
N ILE A 174 10.87 -0.83 10.48
CA ILE A 174 11.82 -0.59 9.39
C ILE A 174 11.34 -1.20 8.08
N ALA A 175 10.83 -2.44 8.12
CA ALA A 175 10.28 -3.11 6.95
C ALA A 175 9.07 -2.34 6.37
N ILE A 176 8.17 -1.85 7.22
CA ILE A 176 7.03 -1.02 6.79
C ILE A 176 7.52 0.25 6.10
N ILE A 177 8.47 0.97 6.69
CA ILE A 177 9.05 2.19 6.09
C ILE A 177 9.68 1.87 4.73
N ALA A 178 10.39 0.76 4.60
CA ALA A 178 11.01 0.35 3.34
C ALA A 178 9.97 -0.01 2.25
N ILE A 179 8.86 -0.65 2.64
CA ILE A 179 7.77 -1.06 1.74
C ILE A 179 6.79 0.09 1.46
N PHE A 180 6.69 1.07 2.34
CA PHE A 180 5.72 2.17 2.28
C PHE A 180 5.69 2.91 0.93
N PRO A 181 6.82 3.26 0.28
CA PRO A 181 6.80 3.87 -1.05
C PRO A 181 6.15 2.98 -2.12
N MET A 182 6.28 1.66 -1.98
CA MET A 182 5.64 0.70 -2.89
C MET A 182 4.13 0.64 -2.66
N LEU A 183 3.69 0.64 -1.41
CA LEU A 183 2.27 0.69 -1.02
C LEU A 183 1.62 1.99 -1.51
N LEU A 184 2.25 3.15 -1.27
CA LEU A 184 1.75 4.44 -1.75
C LEU A 184 1.60 4.48 -3.27
N ARG A 185 2.55 3.90 -4.02
CA ARG A 185 2.45 3.81 -5.49
C ARG A 185 1.27 2.94 -5.91
N SER A 186 1.04 1.83 -5.21
CA SER A 186 -0.10 0.94 -5.48
C SER A 186 -1.43 1.64 -5.21
N ILE A 187 -1.58 2.26 -4.04
CA ILE A 187 -2.78 3.02 -3.66
C ILE A 187 -3.06 4.15 -4.66
N ARG A 188 -2.04 4.96 -4.95
CA ARG A 188 -2.16 6.06 -5.92
C ARG A 188 -2.60 5.57 -7.29
N ARG A 189 -2.10 4.43 -7.74
CA ARG A 189 -2.51 3.81 -9.00
C ARG A 189 -4.00 3.44 -8.97
N HIS A 190 -4.47 2.75 -7.93
CA HIS A 190 -5.88 2.34 -7.84
C HIS A 190 -6.81 3.54 -7.74
N LEU A 191 -6.48 4.54 -6.94
CA LEU A 191 -7.25 5.78 -6.85
C LEU A 191 -7.27 6.53 -8.19
N TRP A 192 -6.15 6.57 -8.90
CA TRP A 192 -6.06 7.21 -10.21
C TRP A 192 -6.95 6.51 -11.24
N PHE A 193 -6.89 5.18 -11.34
CA PHE A 193 -7.77 4.42 -12.25
C PHE A 193 -9.24 4.55 -11.87
N ALA A 194 -9.59 4.49 -10.58
CA ALA A 194 -10.95 4.68 -10.10
C ALA A 194 -11.49 6.08 -10.49
N TRP A 195 -10.70 7.12 -10.25
CA TRP A 195 -11.06 8.49 -10.62
C TRP A 195 -11.22 8.68 -12.13
N ARG A 196 -10.33 8.07 -12.92
CA ARG A 196 -10.40 8.11 -14.37
C ARG A 196 -11.62 7.35 -14.89
N LYS A 197 -11.96 6.22 -14.30
CA LYS A 197 -13.16 5.46 -14.64
C LYS A 197 -14.43 6.25 -14.36
N LEU A 198 -14.53 6.92 -13.21
CA LEU A 198 -15.67 7.79 -12.86
C LEU A 198 -15.84 8.97 -13.83
N LYS A 199 -14.75 9.48 -14.38
CA LYS A 199 -14.74 10.59 -15.32
C LYS A 199 -14.69 10.15 -16.78
N CYS A 200 -14.71 8.86 -17.07
CA CYS A 200 -14.62 8.34 -18.42
C CYS A 200 -15.87 8.76 -19.22
N PRO A 201 -15.71 9.45 -20.35
CA PRO A 201 -16.84 9.84 -21.19
C PRO A 201 -17.46 8.62 -21.87
N ALA A 202 -18.63 8.80 -22.47
CA ALA A 202 -19.27 7.81 -23.32
C ALA A 202 -18.36 7.40 -24.50
N ASP A 203 -18.58 6.20 -25.04
CA ASP A 203 -17.67 5.56 -26.00
C ASP A 203 -17.46 6.35 -27.31
N ASP A 204 -18.44 7.15 -27.70
CA ASP A 204 -18.39 8.05 -28.86
C ASP A 204 -17.42 9.23 -28.70
N LYS A 205 -17.11 9.60 -27.46
CA LYS A 205 -16.21 10.71 -27.11
C LYS A 205 -14.80 10.28 -26.73
N LYS A 206 -14.49 8.98 -26.76
CA LYS A 206 -13.16 8.47 -26.47
C LYS A 206 -12.22 8.69 -27.68
N PRO A 207 -10.91 8.96 -27.41
CA PRO A 207 -9.94 9.08 -28.49
C PRO A 207 -9.84 7.76 -29.28
N ASN A 208 -10.00 7.86 -30.60
CA ASN A 208 -9.82 6.72 -31.50
C ASN A 208 -8.39 6.61 -32.05
N ALA A 209 -7.50 7.51 -31.66
CA ALA A 209 -6.10 7.51 -32.05
C ALA A 209 -5.22 7.93 -30.88
N PRO A 210 -3.96 7.47 -30.82
CA PRO A 210 -3.00 7.93 -29.82
C PRO A 210 -2.67 9.41 -30.00
N GLU A 211 -2.12 10.05 -28.97
CA GLU A 211 -1.70 11.44 -29.04
C GLU A 211 -0.44 11.57 -29.91
N THR A 212 -0.38 12.60 -30.74
CA THR A 212 0.77 12.87 -31.64
C THR A 212 1.83 13.75 -30.99
N SER A 213 1.63 14.16 -29.74
CA SER A 213 2.56 14.99 -29.00
C SER A 213 2.60 14.61 -27.52
N LEU A 214 3.74 14.78 -26.87
CA LEU A 214 3.89 14.62 -25.43
C LEU A 214 3.62 15.94 -24.71
N PRO A 215 3.02 15.91 -23.51
CA PRO A 215 3.00 17.09 -22.64
C PRO A 215 4.42 17.61 -22.40
N ALA A 216 4.61 18.94 -22.38
CA ALA A 216 5.92 19.63 -22.37
C ALA A 216 6.92 19.06 -21.35
N LYS A 217 6.43 18.66 -20.17
CA LYS A 217 7.27 18.04 -19.12
C LYS A 217 7.88 16.71 -19.55
N TRP A 218 7.12 15.87 -20.26
CA TRP A 218 7.55 14.55 -20.71
C TRP A 218 8.42 14.66 -21.96
N ASP A 219 8.12 15.60 -22.85
CA ASP A 219 8.95 15.91 -24.01
C ASP A 219 10.35 16.39 -23.59
N THR A 220 10.44 17.24 -22.57
CA THR A 220 11.74 17.67 -22.01
C THR A 220 12.53 16.50 -21.44
N LEU A 221 11.88 15.53 -20.79
CA LEU A 221 12.55 14.34 -20.25
C LEU A 221 13.03 13.42 -21.37
N LEU A 222 12.22 13.20 -22.40
CA LEU A 222 12.57 12.41 -23.57
C LEU A 222 13.83 12.98 -24.26
N ARG A 223 13.84 14.27 -24.54
CA ARG A 223 14.95 14.95 -25.22
C ARG A 223 16.26 14.95 -24.40
N ARG A 224 16.18 14.84 -23.07
CA ARG A 224 17.37 14.71 -22.21
C ARG A 224 17.97 13.31 -22.23
N SER A 225 17.15 12.28 -22.43
CA SER A 225 17.61 10.88 -22.39
C SER A 225 18.11 10.38 -23.74
N HIS A 226 17.66 10.98 -24.84
CA HIS A 226 18.00 10.57 -26.19
C HIS A 226 18.60 11.75 -26.96
N SER A 227 19.81 11.55 -27.45
CA SER A 227 20.48 12.51 -28.36
C SER A 227 19.79 12.65 -29.69
N ASN A 228 18.87 11.74 -30.02
CA ASN A 228 18.17 11.72 -31.29
C ASN A 228 16.97 12.66 -31.26
N LYS A 229 16.94 13.64 -32.13
CA LYS A 229 15.89 14.67 -32.27
C LYS A 229 14.65 14.18 -33.03
N ASN A 230 14.40 12.86 -33.08
CA ASN A 230 13.27 12.31 -33.81
C ASN A 230 11.95 12.85 -33.22
N ALA A 231 11.05 13.25 -34.09
CA ALA A 231 9.72 13.69 -33.68
C ALA A 231 8.91 12.50 -33.12
N VAL A 232 7.98 12.79 -32.22
CA VAL A 232 7.05 11.79 -31.69
C VAL A 232 6.05 11.43 -32.79
N ASP A 233 5.96 10.15 -33.13
CA ASP A 233 4.95 9.61 -34.03
C ASP A 233 3.63 9.47 -33.29
N TRP A 234 3.66 8.75 -32.15
CA TRP A 234 2.53 8.70 -31.24
C TRP A 234 2.97 8.49 -29.78
N ALA A 235 2.10 8.89 -28.85
CA ALA A 235 2.29 8.77 -27.42
C ALA A 235 0.99 8.34 -26.73
N LEU A 236 1.11 7.47 -25.71
CA LEU A 236 -0.02 6.94 -24.94
C LEU A 236 0.31 6.95 -23.43
N PRO A 237 -0.55 7.52 -22.58
CA PRO A 237 -0.36 7.46 -21.13
C PRO A 237 -0.65 6.05 -20.61
N CYS A 238 0.23 5.52 -19.77
CA CYS A 238 0.10 4.18 -19.20
C CYS A 238 0.69 4.08 -17.80
N VAL A 239 0.45 2.95 -17.15
CA VAL A 239 1.05 2.60 -15.86
C VAL A 239 1.67 1.21 -15.97
N THR A 240 2.89 1.02 -15.45
CA THR A 240 3.54 -0.28 -15.47
C THR A 240 2.82 -1.29 -14.57
N GLY A 241 2.55 -2.49 -15.09
CA GLY A 241 1.87 -3.57 -14.38
C GLY A 241 2.80 -4.43 -13.52
N LYS A 242 2.21 -5.29 -12.68
CA LYS A 242 2.95 -6.31 -11.91
C LYS A 242 3.46 -7.40 -12.85
N GLY A 243 4.70 -7.88 -12.63
CA GLY A 243 5.34 -8.89 -13.47
C GLY A 243 6.08 -8.35 -14.68
N SER A 244 6.19 -7.03 -14.81
CA SER A 244 7.03 -6.36 -15.80
C SER A 244 8.51 -6.33 -15.35
N LEU A 245 9.43 -6.23 -16.30
CA LEU A 245 10.84 -5.93 -16.03
C LEU A 245 10.98 -4.57 -15.30
N LEU A 246 10.09 -3.64 -15.61
CA LEU A 246 10.01 -2.35 -14.93
C LEU A 246 9.35 -2.50 -13.55
N SER A 247 9.77 -1.69 -12.60
CA SER A 247 9.09 -1.62 -11.31
C SER A 247 7.61 -1.32 -11.52
N PRO A 248 6.69 -2.01 -10.81
CA PRO A 248 5.26 -1.81 -10.99
C PRO A 248 4.79 -0.45 -10.48
N ASN A 249 3.63 -0.02 -10.96
CA ASN A 249 2.93 1.18 -10.53
C ASN A 249 3.69 2.49 -10.85
N ILE A 250 4.45 2.52 -11.94
CA ILE A 250 5.08 3.74 -12.46
C ILE A 250 4.16 4.33 -13.51
N HIS A 251 3.71 5.57 -13.27
CA HIS A 251 2.98 6.35 -14.26
C HIS A 251 3.94 6.89 -15.30
N GLY A 252 3.57 6.78 -16.56
CA GLY A 252 4.42 7.19 -17.67
C GLY A 252 3.69 7.26 -19.00
N TRP A 253 4.49 7.28 -20.04
CA TRP A 253 4.05 7.31 -21.42
C TRP A 253 4.80 6.26 -22.23
N LEU A 254 4.06 5.54 -23.07
CA LEU A 254 4.63 4.80 -24.19
C LEU A 254 4.72 5.74 -25.36
N VAL A 255 5.88 5.80 -26.02
CA VAL A 255 6.18 6.75 -27.07
C VAL A 255 6.85 6.01 -28.23
N ARG A 256 6.34 6.22 -29.45
CA ARG A 256 7.01 5.85 -30.67
C ARG A 256 7.62 7.08 -31.32
N LEU A 257 8.84 6.94 -31.81
CA LEU A 257 9.55 8.00 -32.51
C LEU A 257 9.54 7.73 -34.03
N TYR A 258 9.48 8.79 -34.84
CA TYR A 258 9.63 8.69 -36.30
C TYR A 258 10.98 8.08 -36.66
N GLY A 259 10.99 7.09 -37.55
CA GLY A 259 12.20 6.38 -38.02
C GLY A 259 12.46 5.07 -37.29
N ASP A 260 11.90 4.85 -36.11
CA ASP A 260 12.00 3.58 -35.37
C ASP A 260 10.72 2.75 -35.56
N SER A 261 10.71 1.90 -36.58
CA SER A 261 9.52 1.14 -36.94
C SER A 261 9.16 0.01 -35.99
N GLN A 262 10.07 -0.40 -35.10
CA GLN A 262 9.90 -1.60 -34.26
C GLN A 262 10.28 -1.40 -32.79
N GLU A 263 10.62 -0.19 -32.37
CA GLU A 263 10.96 0.13 -30.99
C GLU A 263 9.98 1.14 -30.40
N ILE A 264 9.56 0.90 -29.16
CA ILE A 264 8.77 1.84 -28.37
C ILE A 264 9.55 2.17 -27.10
N GLN A 265 9.46 3.40 -26.69
CA GLN A 265 10.09 3.87 -25.47
C GLN A 265 9.06 4.07 -24.38
N PHE A 266 9.34 3.57 -23.20
CA PHE A 266 8.60 3.91 -21.99
C PHE A 266 9.35 5.00 -21.24
N ILE A 267 8.64 6.06 -20.89
CA ILE A 267 9.15 7.16 -20.06
C ILE A 267 8.27 7.24 -18.82
N GLY A 268 8.83 6.91 -17.66
CA GLY A 268 8.13 6.92 -16.39
C GLY A 268 8.76 7.87 -15.38
N ARG A 269 7.99 8.24 -14.36
CA ARG A 269 8.48 9.03 -13.23
C ARG A 269 8.26 8.30 -11.93
N THR A 270 9.35 8.09 -11.20
CA THR A 270 9.35 7.58 -9.84
C THR A 270 9.55 8.73 -8.85
N TRP A 271 9.48 8.45 -7.54
CA TRP A 271 9.81 9.41 -6.49
C TRP A 271 11.28 9.86 -6.56
N TRP A 272 12.16 8.94 -6.96
CA TRP A 272 13.62 9.16 -7.00
C TRP A 272 14.15 9.68 -8.35
N GLY A 273 13.29 9.83 -9.36
CA GLY A 273 13.74 10.29 -10.68
C GLY A 273 12.91 9.76 -11.83
N SER A 274 13.46 9.87 -13.04
CA SER A 274 12.85 9.39 -14.28
C SER A 274 13.37 7.99 -14.61
N THR A 275 12.48 7.14 -15.13
CA THR A 275 12.80 5.80 -15.60
C THR A 275 12.54 5.74 -17.10
N PHE A 276 13.47 5.15 -17.84
CA PHE A 276 13.38 4.95 -19.29
C PHE A 276 13.55 3.47 -19.61
N ALA A 277 12.83 2.98 -20.59
CA ALA A 277 13.00 1.63 -21.11
C ALA A 277 12.68 1.61 -22.61
N THR A 278 13.53 0.97 -23.37
CA THR A 278 13.29 0.67 -24.79
C THR A 278 12.69 -0.73 -24.91
N ILE A 279 11.62 -0.87 -25.67
CA ILE A 279 10.88 -2.11 -25.85
C ILE A 279 10.94 -2.43 -27.34
N ASP A 280 11.66 -3.50 -27.69
CA ASP A 280 11.73 -4.03 -29.05
C ASP A 280 10.53 -4.95 -29.30
N PHE A 281 9.79 -4.72 -30.38
CA PHE A 281 8.65 -5.52 -30.80
C PHE A 281 9.03 -6.65 -31.75
N ARG A 282 10.26 -6.73 -32.21
CA ARG A 282 10.74 -7.85 -33.03
C ARG A 282 10.55 -9.16 -32.28
N ASN A 283 9.90 -10.11 -32.91
CA ASN A 283 9.64 -11.45 -32.32
C ASN A 283 8.90 -11.43 -30.97
N SER A 284 8.06 -10.41 -30.74
CA SER A 284 7.22 -10.32 -29.53
C SER A 284 5.78 -10.73 -29.79
N THR A 285 5.13 -11.34 -28.82
CA THR A 285 3.68 -11.55 -28.77
C THR A 285 3.04 -10.50 -27.90
N VAL A 286 2.00 -9.84 -28.40
CA VAL A 286 1.20 -8.87 -27.65
C VAL A 286 -0.13 -9.50 -27.32
N THR A 287 -0.51 -9.47 -26.05
CA THR A 287 -1.83 -9.92 -25.57
C THR A 287 -2.52 -8.74 -24.89
N SER A 288 -3.81 -8.53 -25.17
CA SER A 288 -4.64 -7.55 -24.50
C SER A 288 -5.66 -8.25 -23.62
N HIS A 289 -5.93 -7.66 -22.46
CA HIS A 289 -6.95 -8.13 -21.53
C HIS A 289 -7.71 -6.92 -20.98
N SER A 290 -9.03 -6.93 -21.13
CA SER A 290 -9.88 -5.88 -20.57
C SER A 290 -10.20 -6.21 -19.11
N GLY A 291 -9.85 -5.30 -18.21
CA GLY A 291 -10.08 -5.43 -16.77
C GLY A 291 -11.11 -4.44 -16.25
N PHE A 292 -11.62 -4.69 -15.06
CA PHE A 292 -12.64 -3.82 -14.45
C PHE A 292 -12.18 -2.36 -14.27
N MET A 293 -10.91 -2.14 -13.91
CA MET A 293 -10.36 -0.80 -13.62
C MET A 293 -9.49 -0.23 -14.75
N ALA A 294 -8.89 -1.09 -15.54
CA ALA A 294 -7.94 -0.71 -16.59
C ALA A 294 -7.79 -1.84 -17.60
N ASP A 295 -7.50 -1.48 -18.85
CA ASP A 295 -7.15 -2.45 -19.90
C ASP A 295 -5.65 -2.72 -19.82
N ARG A 296 -5.28 -3.99 -19.90
CA ARG A 296 -3.91 -4.47 -19.77
C ARG A 296 -3.37 -4.89 -21.13
N ILE A 297 -2.18 -4.41 -21.46
CA ILE A 297 -1.40 -4.89 -22.58
C ILE A 297 -0.13 -5.53 -22.04
N SER A 298 0.14 -6.72 -22.56
CA SER A 298 1.28 -7.51 -22.16
C SER A 298 2.09 -7.88 -23.39
N ILE A 299 3.36 -7.57 -23.34
CA ILE A 299 4.33 -7.80 -24.39
C ILE A 299 5.30 -8.86 -23.91
N ARG A 300 5.37 -10.00 -24.62
CA ARG A 300 6.30 -11.09 -24.30
C ARG A 300 7.21 -11.33 -25.50
N HIS A 301 8.48 -11.21 -25.32
CA HIS A 301 9.49 -11.54 -26.32
C HIS A 301 9.66 -13.07 -26.41
N ARG A 302 9.82 -13.65 -27.64
CA ARG A 302 9.88 -15.11 -27.85
C ARG A 302 11.13 -15.76 -27.27
N GLU A 303 12.21 -15.04 -27.07
CA GLU A 303 13.51 -15.56 -26.61
C GLU A 303 13.66 -15.60 -25.07
N GLY A 304 12.57 -15.71 -24.32
CA GLY A 304 12.64 -15.85 -22.85
C GLY A 304 12.90 -14.54 -22.10
N ALA A 305 12.87 -13.41 -22.76
CA ALA A 305 12.95 -12.11 -22.09
C ALA A 305 11.75 -11.89 -21.16
N PRO A 306 11.93 -11.16 -20.05
CA PRO A 306 10.86 -10.90 -19.10
C PRO A 306 9.71 -10.12 -19.75
N ARG A 307 8.51 -10.50 -19.39
CA ARG A 307 7.25 -9.90 -19.84
C ARG A 307 7.20 -8.40 -19.49
N GLN A 308 6.74 -7.57 -20.42
CA GLN A 308 6.43 -6.16 -20.18
C GLN A 308 4.92 -5.98 -20.07
N ILE A 309 4.45 -5.32 -19.02
CA ILE A 309 3.01 -5.15 -18.76
C ILE A 309 2.72 -3.66 -18.56
N PHE A 310 1.72 -3.18 -19.32
CA PHE A 310 1.23 -1.81 -19.26
C PHE A 310 -0.27 -1.81 -19.07
N ASP A 311 -0.74 -1.04 -18.10
CA ASP A 311 -2.16 -0.83 -17.83
C ASP A 311 -2.56 0.56 -18.33
N PHE A 312 -3.63 0.60 -19.12
CA PHE A 312 -4.21 1.81 -19.71
C PHE A 312 -5.57 2.09 -19.10
N ASP A 313 -5.91 3.36 -18.89
CA ASP A 313 -7.28 3.69 -18.51
C ASP A 313 -8.24 3.47 -19.70
N HIS A 314 -9.52 3.26 -19.38
CA HIS A 314 -10.55 3.00 -20.41
C HIS A 314 -10.77 4.16 -21.40
N LEU A 315 -10.20 5.35 -21.13
CA LEU A 315 -10.23 6.45 -22.08
C LEU A 315 -9.36 6.15 -23.30
N TYR A 316 -8.20 5.53 -23.10
CA TYR A 316 -7.20 5.27 -24.15
C TYR A 316 -7.16 3.83 -24.63
N SER A 317 -8.07 2.95 -24.20
CA SER A 317 -8.03 1.52 -24.56
C SER A 317 -8.09 1.29 -26.07
N LYS A 318 -8.99 1.99 -26.78
CA LYS A 318 -9.10 1.90 -28.24
C LYS A 318 -7.85 2.42 -28.95
N ALA A 319 -7.37 3.59 -28.53
CA ALA A 319 -6.16 4.18 -29.08
C ALA A 319 -4.91 3.31 -28.86
N ALA A 320 -4.83 2.66 -27.69
CA ALA A 320 -3.74 1.74 -27.36
C ALA A 320 -3.78 0.47 -28.23
N ALA A 321 -4.96 -0.12 -28.43
CA ALA A 321 -5.13 -1.26 -29.32
C ALA A 321 -4.70 -0.93 -30.75
N ILE A 322 -5.19 0.19 -31.31
CA ILE A 322 -4.85 0.63 -32.66
C ILE A 322 -3.35 0.91 -32.80
N ALA A 323 -2.74 1.61 -31.83
CA ALA A 323 -1.31 1.91 -31.86
C ALA A 323 -0.46 0.61 -31.92
N LEU A 324 -0.84 -0.41 -31.18
CA LEU A 324 -0.09 -1.67 -31.13
C LEU A 324 -0.36 -2.57 -32.33
N GLU A 325 -1.58 -2.57 -32.90
CA GLU A 325 -1.88 -3.25 -34.16
C GLU A 325 -1.01 -2.73 -35.32
N THR A 326 -0.73 -1.42 -35.35
CA THR A 326 0.14 -0.83 -36.37
C THR A 326 1.59 -1.33 -36.32
N LEU A 327 1.98 -1.98 -35.22
CA LEU A 327 3.35 -2.50 -35.02
C LEU A 327 3.50 -3.98 -35.37
N GLN A 328 2.45 -4.80 -35.19
CA GLN A 328 2.55 -6.26 -35.28
C GLN A 328 1.54 -6.94 -36.23
N GLY A 329 0.59 -6.21 -36.80
CA GLY A 329 -0.62 -6.79 -37.38
C GLY A 329 -1.69 -7.13 -36.32
N PRO A 330 -2.79 -7.83 -36.69
CA PRO A 330 -3.93 -8.01 -35.80
C PRO A 330 -3.55 -8.72 -34.49
N ILE A 331 -4.01 -8.17 -33.37
CA ILE A 331 -3.80 -8.68 -32.00
C ILE A 331 -4.65 -9.93 -31.83
N GLU A 332 -4.05 -11.08 -31.46
CA GLU A 332 -4.80 -12.21 -30.97
C GLU A 332 -5.50 -11.86 -29.65
N SER A 333 -6.80 -11.66 -29.69
CA SER A 333 -7.65 -11.55 -28.51
C SER A 333 -7.68 -12.91 -27.81
N SER A 334 -6.91 -13.10 -26.76
CA SER A 334 -7.07 -14.27 -25.90
C SER A 334 -8.41 -14.21 -25.18
N GLU A 335 -9.21 -15.25 -25.35
CA GLU A 335 -10.48 -15.51 -24.69
C GLU A 335 -10.41 -15.21 -23.18
N ILE A 336 -11.51 -14.64 -22.72
CA ILE A 336 -11.87 -14.45 -21.33
C ILE A 336 -11.80 -15.81 -20.63
N LEU A 337 -10.79 -16.01 -19.82
CA LEU A 337 -10.83 -17.02 -18.77
C LEU A 337 -11.43 -16.34 -17.53
N GLU A 338 -12.62 -16.82 -17.17
CA GLU A 338 -13.40 -16.50 -15.98
C GLU A 338 -12.63 -16.60 -14.65
#